data_75b7dabf6219f8ebb49fc255bbe23e2c
#
_entry.id   75b7dabf6219f8ebb49fc255bbe23e2c
#
_cell.length_a   1.000
_cell.length_b   1.000
_cell.length_c   1.000
_cell.angle_alpha   90.00
_cell.angle_beta   90.00
_cell.angle_gamma   90.00
#
_symmetry.space_group_name_H-M   'P 1'
#
loop_
_entity.id
_entity.type
_entity.pdbx_description
1 polymer ?
#
loop_
_entity_poly.entity_id
_entity_poly.type
_entity_poly.pdbx_seq_one_letter_code
_entity_poly.pdbx_strand_id
1 'polypeptide(L)'
;MHTSPLEQPGTGDAGGLNVYVSQTATEMARRGVEVEVFTRATASDQPPVAELAPGVTVRHVQAGPFEPLGRDELPAQLCAFTSGVLRTEAFHEPGHYDLIHSHYWLSGQVGWLARDRWSVPLVHTAHTLAKVKNAALAEGDKPEPRTRVIGEEQVVAEADRLVANTAVEARQLIDLYDAEPHAVHAVPPGVDLERFTPGSQHAAREALGLADDDVVLAFAGRIQPLKAPDVLLHAAAAMLRRRPELASRLVVLVVGGPSGSGLEQPQALRELAVSLGIEAQVRFLPPQPGERLARVFRAADVVAVPSYNESFGLVALEAQACGTPVVAAEVGGLPVAVPHGVSGLLVPGHGAEEWADALAAVALRPDRRAELGANAVVHARRFSWRRTTDALLDIYAQATSAFRQALELRAEVAV
;
A
#
# COMPACT_ATOMS: atom_id res chain seq x y z
N MET A 1 -4.77 6.80 11.96
CA MET A 1 -4.25 7.91 12.77
C MET A 1 -3.18 8.74 12.04
N HIS A 2 -2.22 8.15 11.36
CA HIS A 2 -1.11 8.84 10.67
C HIS A 2 -1.44 9.37 9.27
N THR A 3 -2.57 8.98 8.69
CA THR A 3 -3.03 9.42 7.37
C THR A 3 -4.55 9.29 7.29
N SER A 4 -5.20 10.05 6.41
CA SER A 4 -6.64 10.03 6.19
C SER A 4 -7.00 9.29 4.90
N PRO A 5 -8.05 8.46 4.85
CA PRO A 5 -8.50 7.82 3.62
C PRO A 5 -9.01 8.83 2.57
N LEU A 6 -9.21 10.10 2.96
CA LEU A 6 -9.58 11.20 2.06
C LEU A 6 -8.38 11.79 1.33
N GLU A 7 -7.15 11.53 1.81
CA GLU A 7 -5.92 12.02 1.17
C GLU A 7 -5.62 11.27 -0.11
N GLN A 8 -5.08 12.01 -1.10
CA GLN A 8 -4.67 11.40 -2.37
C GLN A 8 -3.46 10.48 -2.18
N PRO A 9 -3.53 9.20 -2.60
CA PRO A 9 -2.38 8.31 -2.60
C PRO A 9 -1.20 8.88 -3.40
N GLY A 10 0.02 8.72 -2.84
CA GLY A 10 1.25 9.25 -3.44
C GLY A 10 1.63 10.64 -2.95
N THR A 11 0.84 11.26 -2.06
CA THR A 11 1.15 12.53 -1.38
C THR A 11 1.45 12.28 0.09
N GLY A 12 2.49 12.93 0.64
CA GLY A 12 2.88 12.77 2.04
C GLY A 12 3.02 11.30 2.44
N ASP A 13 2.33 10.90 3.51
CA ASP A 13 2.27 9.51 3.97
C ASP A 13 1.13 8.68 3.36
N ALA A 14 0.26 9.31 2.57
CA ALA A 14 -0.84 8.61 1.90
C ALA A 14 -0.33 7.65 0.82
N GLY A 15 -0.72 6.39 0.90
CA GLY A 15 -0.24 5.33 0.01
C GLY A 15 -1.17 4.12 -0.02
N GLY A 16 -0.60 2.93 -0.13
CA GLY A 16 -1.36 1.68 -0.24
C GLY A 16 -2.35 1.45 0.91
N LEU A 17 -2.03 1.88 2.14
CA LEU A 17 -2.95 1.80 3.28
C LEU A 17 -4.23 2.62 3.03
N ASN A 18 -4.10 3.84 2.51
CA ASN A 18 -5.26 4.69 2.20
C ASN A 18 -6.14 4.06 1.13
N VAL A 19 -5.53 3.49 0.08
CA VAL A 19 -6.26 2.73 -0.96
C VAL A 19 -6.97 1.54 -0.33
N TYR A 20 -6.28 0.76 0.50
CA TYR A 20 -6.86 -0.40 1.17
C TYR A 20 -8.09 -0.04 2.00
N VAL A 21 -7.95 0.95 2.90
CA VAL A 21 -9.05 1.39 3.79
C VAL A 21 -10.22 1.95 2.98
N SER A 22 -9.97 2.85 2.03
CA SER A 22 -11.04 3.47 1.24
C SER A 22 -11.79 2.44 0.39
N GLN A 23 -11.09 1.53 -0.26
CA GLN A 23 -11.70 0.53 -1.13
C GLN A 23 -12.47 -0.54 -0.34
N THR A 24 -11.90 -1.06 0.73
CA THR A 24 -12.59 -2.06 1.56
C THR A 24 -13.80 -1.47 2.26
N ALA A 25 -13.71 -0.24 2.81
CA ALA A 25 -14.83 0.45 3.43
C ALA A 25 -15.98 0.69 2.43
N THR A 26 -15.65 1.16 1.22
CA THR A 26 -16.64 1.37 0.15
C THR A 26 -17.31 0.05 -0.27
N GLU A 27 -16.52 -1.02 -0.40
CA GLU A 27 -17.07 -2.34 -0.75
C GLU A 27 -17.92 -2.95 0.37
N MET A 28 -17.60 -2.70 1.65
CA MET A 28 -18.44 -3.07 2.80
C MET A 28 -19.77 -2.32 2.79
N ALA A 29 -19.73 -1.00 2.55
CA ALA A 29 -20.95 -0.18 2.47
C ALA A 29 -21.89 -0.62 1.33
N ARG A 30 -21.35 -1.03 0.19
CA ARG A 30 -22.14 -1.62 -0.91
C ARG A 30 -22.87 -2.91 -0.52
N ARG A 31 -22.44 -3.55 0.57
CA ARG A 31 -23.07 -4.76 1.17
C ARG A 31 -23.97 -4.46 2.35
N GLY A 32 -24.25 -3.17 2.61
CA GLY A 32 -25.10 -2.72 3.70
C GLY A 32 -24.43 -2.64 5.07
N VAL A 33 -23.09 -2.67 5.12
CA VAL A 33 -22.34 -2.43 6.36
C VAL A 33 -22.10 -0.94 6.50
N GLU A 34 -22.54 -0.34 7.61
CA GLU A 34 -22.19 1.03 7.96
C GLU A 34 -20.74 1.09 8.46
N VAL A 35 -19.93 1.97 7.86
CA VAL A 35 -18.52 2.08 8.19
C VAL A 35 -18.17 3.48 8.67
N GLU A 36 -17.61 3.58 9.86
CA GLU A 36 -17.04 4.81 10.38
C GLU A 36 -15.52 4.71 10.52
N VAL A 37 -14.80 5.58 9.82
CA VAL A 37 -13.34 5.62 9.84
C VAL A 37 -12.86 6.76 10.71
N PHE A 38 -12.11 6.45 11.76
CA PHE A 38 -11.52 7.45 12.64
C PHE A 38 -10.13 7.85 12.16
N THR A 39 -9.90 9.14 11.98
CA THR A 39 -8.59 9.69 11.62
C THR A 39 -8.30 10.97 12.42
N ARG A 40 -7.03 11.33 12.55
CA ARG A 40 -6.65 12.55 13.27
C ARG A 40 -6.96 13.78 12.42
N ALA A 41 -7.53 14.82 13.05
CA ALA A 41 -7.66 16.13 12.44
C ALA A 41 -6.28 16.77 12.27
N THR A 42 -5.97 17.26 11.06
CA THR A 42 -4.69 17.89 10.69
C THR A 42 -4.84 19.38 10.34
N ALA A 43 -6.06 19.89 10.24
CA ALA A 43 -6.36 21.29 10.05
C ALA A 43 -7.60 21.69 10.84
N SER A 44 -7.65 22.94 11.28
CA SER A 44 -8.74 23.44 12.13
C SER A 44 -10.06 23.67 11.38
N ASP A 45 -10.00 23.76 10.08
CA ASP A 45 -11.16 23.94 9.17
C ASP A 45 -11.70 22.62 8.62
N GLN A 46 -11.08 21.47 8.95
CA GLN A 46 -11.62 20.16 8.59
C GLN A 46 -12.98 19.93 9.26
N PRO A 47 -14.01 19.48 8.51
CA PRO A 47 -15.29 19.13 9.12
C PRO A 47 -15.09 17.97 10.12
N PRO A 48 -15.81 17.97 11.25
CA PRO A 48 -15.71 16.87 12.23
C PRO A 48 -16.05 15.51 11.63
N VAL A 49 -16.95 15.47 10.65
CA VAL A 49 -17.35 14.28 9.90
C VAL A 49 -17.42 14.63 8.43
N ALA A 50 -16.83 13.78 7.57
CA ALA A 50 -16.90 13.86 6.12
C ALA A 50 -17.40 12.52 5.55
N GLU A 51 -18.05 12.54 4.41
CA GLU A 51 -18.44 11.34 3.69
C GLU A 51 -17.33 10.95 2.70
N LEU A 52 -16.88 9.69 2.74
CA LEU A 52 -15.97 9.12 1.76
C LEU A 52 -16.72 8.50 0.58
N ALA A 53 -17.80 7.80 0.88
CA ALA A 53 -18.73 7.17 -0.06
C ALA A 53 -20.07 6.94 0.67
N PRO A 54 -21.18 6.71 -0.05
CA PRO A 54 -22.46 6.38 0.58
C PRO A 54 -22.31 5.22 1.59
N GLY A 55 -22.66 5.49 2.86
CA GLY A 55 -22.51 4.54 3.96
C GLY A 55 -21.10 4.45 4.56
N VAL A 56 -20.17 5.32 4.16
CA VAL A 56 -18.82 5.41 4.75
C VAL A 56 -18.56 6.82 5.22
N THR A 57 -18.46 7.00 6.53
CA THR A 57 -18.11 8.27 7.14
C THR A 57 -16.65 8.29 7.63
N VAL A 58 -16.03 9.46 7.57
CA VAL A 58 -14.68 9.70 8.11
C VAL A 58 -14.82 10.74 9.22
N ARG A 59 -14.48 10.36 10.43
CA ARG A 59 -14.49 11.22 11.60
C ARG A 59 -13.10 11.76 11.89
N HIS A 60 -12.97 13.08 11.90
CA HIS A 60 -11.75 13.78 12.27
C HIS A 60 -11.68 13.99 13.78
N VAL A 61 -10.78 13.27 14.43
CA VAL A 61 -10.58 13.36 15.89
C VAL A 61 -9.46 14.34 16.19
N GLN A 62 -9.73 15.34 17.01
CA GLN A 62 -8.69 16.25 17.48
C GLN A 62 -7.76 15.53 18.46
N ALA A 63 -6.50 15.46 18.11
CA ALA A 63 -5.43 14.89 18.94
C ALA A 63 -4.13 15.63 18.65
N GLY A 64 -3.71 16.52 19.55
CA GLY A 64 -2.58 17.42 19.36
C GLY A 64 -2.91 18.61 18.46
N PRO A 65 -1.89 19.25 17.86
CA PRO A 65 -2.04 20.43 17.02
C PRO A 65 -2.73 20.13 15.70
N PHE A 66 -3.34 21.16 15.10
CA PHE A 66 -3.95 21.08 13.76
C PHE A 66 -2.90 21.25 12.65
N GLU A 67 -1.99 20.29 12.56
CA GLU A 67 -0.94 20.23 11.54
C GLU A 67 -0.54 18.79 11.26
N PRO A 68 0.07 18.49 10.12
CA PRO A 68 0.70 17.20 9.90
C PRO A 68 1.81 16.97 10.94
N LEU A 69 1.83 15.79 11.56
CA LEU A 69 2.86 15.38 12.51
C LEU A 69 3.73 14.29 11.91
N GLY A 70 5.02 14.34 12.24
CA GLY A 70 5.96 13.26 11.95
C GLY A 70 5.56 11.95 12.66
N ARG A 71 6.01 10.83 12.11
CA ARG A 71 5.67 9.50 12.68
C ARG A 71 6.18 9.33 14.12
N ASP A 72 7.25 10.02 14.47
CA ASP A 72 7.87 9.98 15.79
C ASP A 72 7.07 10.80 16.83
N GLU A 73 6.25 11.76 16.37
CA GLU A 73 5.42 12.64 17.21
C GLU A 73 4.04 12.05 17.48
N LEU A 74 3.56 11.17 16.58
CA LEU A 74 2.23 10.58 16.67
C LEU A 74 1.99 9.72 17.92
N PRO A 75 2.94 8.95 18.45
CA PRO A 75 2.74 8.17 19.69
C PRO A 75 2.35 9.04 20.88
N ALA A 76 2.85 10.27 20.97
CA ALA A 76 2.49 11.22 22.02
C ALA A 76 1.00 11.67 21.96
N GLN A 77 0.33 11.47 20.82
CA GLN A 77 -1.07 11.84 20.63
C GLN A 77 -2.06 10.68 20.87
N LEU A 78 -1.57 9.48 21.17
CA LEU A 78 -2.41 8.27 21.32
C LEU A 78 -3.49 8.45 22.38
N CYS A 79 -3.17 8.99 23.57
CA CYS A 79 -4.14 9.18 24.64
C CYS A 79 -5.27 10.14 24.22
N ALA A 80 -4.92 11.26 23.60
CA ALA A 80 -5.91 12.25 23.14
C ALA A 80 -6.79 11.67 22.03
N PHE A 81 -6.18 10.95 21.08
CA PHE A 81 -6.90 10.30 19.99
C PHE A 81 -7.84 9.21 20.50
N THR A 82 -7.37 8.34 21.40
CA THR A 82 -8.19 7.30 22.04
C THR A 82 -9.38 7.91 22.77
N SER A 83 -9.14 8.96 23.57
CA SER A 83 -10.23 9.65 24.28
C SER A 83 -11.28 10.19 23.30
N GLY A 84 -10.86 10.74 22.16
CA GLY A 84 -11.78 11.23 21.13
C GLY A 84 -12.60 10.11 20.49
N VAL A 85 -11.97 8.97 20.19
CA VAL A 85 -12.64 7.78 19.64
C VAL A 85 -13.67 7.23 20.64
N LEU A 86 -13.27 7.01 21.90
CA LEU A 86 -14.17 6.49 22.94
C LEU A 86 -15.34 7.43 23.24
N ARG A 87 -15.10 8.74 23.17
CA ARG A 87 -16.16 9.75 23.37
C ARG A 87 -17.21 9.70 22.27
N THR A 88 -16.85 9.33 21.05
CA THR A 88 -17.81 9.24 19.95
C THR A 88 -18.86 8.18 20.22
N GLU A 89 -18.46 6.98 20.65
CA GLU A 89 -19.41 5.90 20.97
C GLU A 89 -20.34 6.30 22.12
N ALA A 90 -19.83 7.04 23.11
CA ALA A 90 -20.63 7.50 24.24
C ALA A 90 -21.81 8.46 23.87
N PHE A 91 -21.88 8.95 22.66
CA PHE A 91 -23.05 9.69 22.13
C PHE A 91 -24.10 8.79 21.48
N HIS A 92 -23.84 7.50 21.36
CA HIS A 92 -24.73 6.50 20.78
C HIS A 92 -25.28 5.57 21.87
N GLU A 93 -26.32 4.82 21.53
CA GLU A 93 -26.78 3.74 22.40
C GLU A 93 -25.69 2.66 22.57
N PRO A 94 -25.60 2.02 23.74
CA PRO A 94 -24.64 0.94 23.97
C PRO A 94 -24.73 -0.16 22.90
N GLY A 95 -23.59 -0.60 22.39
CA GLY A 95 -23.54 -1.60 21.32
C GLY A 95 -23.73 -1.02 19.92
N HIS A 96 -23.45 0.25 19.73
CA HIS A 96 -23.51 0.92 18.43
C HIS A 96 -22.53 0.33 17.41
N TYR A 97 -21.33 -0.06 17.83
CA TYR A 97 -20.36 -0.72 16.97
C TYR A 97 -20.37 -2.23 17.23
N ASP A 98 -20.34 -3.03 16.16
CA ASP A 98 -20.27 -4.49 16.24
C ASP A 98 -18.86 -5.04 16.25
N LEU A 99 -17.90 -4.29 15.67
CA LEU A 99 -16.52 -4.72 15.46
C LEU A 99 -15.59 -3.54 15.21
N ILE A 100 -14.33 -3.68 15.57
CA ILE A 100 -13.26 -2.74 15.25
C ILE A 100 -12.28 -3.42 14.29
N HIS A 101 -11.96 -2.74 13.17
CA HIS A 101 -10.83 -3.12 12.31
C HIS A 101 -9.77 -2.02 12.34
N SER A 102 -8.67 -2.28 12.99
CA SER A 102 -7.56 -1.34 13.09
C SER A 102 -6.50 -1.56 12.03
N HIS A 103 -5.92 -0.47 11.52
CA HIS A 103 -4.92 -0.47 10.47
C HIS A 103 -3.66 0.24 10.94
N TYR A 104 -2.53 -0.45 10.93
CA TYR A 104 -1.24 0.00 11.44
C TYR A 104 -1.19 0.05 12.99
N TRP A 105 -0.01 -0.14 13.56
CA TRP A 105 0.18 -0.37 15.00
C TRP A 105 -0.41 0.72 15.91
N LEU A 106 -0.29 2.02 15.53
CA LEU A 106 -0.87 3.12 16.31
C LEU A 106 -2.40 2.99 16.44
N SER A 107 -3.05 2.64 15.35
CA SER A 107 -4.50 2.39 15.36
C SER A 107 -4.85 1.10 16.08
N GLY A 108 -3.93 0.12 16.08
CA GLY A 108 -4.06 -1.11 16.87
C GLY A 108 -4.10 -0.83 18.37
N GLN A 109 -3.24 0.04 18.88
CA GLN A 109 -3.24 0.46 20.28
C GLN A 109 -4.57 1.13 20.70
N VAL A 110 -5.11 1.98 19.83
CA VAL A 110 -6.42 2.62 20.05
C VAL A 110 -7.54 1.58 19.98
N GLY A 111 -7.50 0.70 18.96
CA GLY A 111 -8.48 -0.35 18.74
C GLY A 111 -8.57 -1.32 19.92
N TRP A 112 -7.44 -1.70 20.51
CA TRP A 112 -7.40 -2.53 21.72
C TRP A 112 -8.18 -1.88 22.88
N LEU A 113 -7.88 -0.62 23.21
CA LEU A 113 -8.59 0.08 24.28
C LEU A 113 -10.10 0.27 23.99
N ALA A 114 -10.45 0.49 22.73
CA ALA A 114 -11.84 0.59 22.32
C ALA A 114 -12.55 -0.77 22.38
N ARG A 115 -11.90 -1.87 21.97
CA ARG A 115 -12.37 -3.25 22.12
C ARG A 115 -12.80 -3.56 23.54
N ASP A 116 -11.92 -3.27 24.49
CA ASP A 116 -12.20 -3.53 25.92
C ASP A 116 -13.34 -2.66 26.46
N ARG A 117 -13.42 -1.39 26.01
CA ARG A 117 -14.44 -0.45 26.46
C ARG A 117 -15.82 -0.74 25.86
N TRP A 118 -15.87 -1.12 24.58
CA TRP A 118 -17.13 -1.36 23.85
C TRP A 118 -17.56 -2.82 23.87
N SER A 119 -16.73 -3.71 24.39
CA SER A 119 -16.98 -5.16 24.42
C SER A 119 -17.29 -5.73 23.04
N VAL A 120 -16.47 -5.37 22.04
CA VAL A 120 -16.56 -5.83 20.65
C VAL A 120 -15.22 -6.41 20.17
N PRO A 121 -15.17 -7.32 19.20
CA PRO A 121 -13.91 -7.90 18.76
C PRO A 121 -13.04 -6.91 18.00
N LEU A 122 -11.72 -7.10 18.09
CA LEU A 122 -10.69 -6.39 17.35
C LEU A 122 -10.10 -7.24 16.25
N VAL A 123 -10.25 -6.81 15.01
CA VAL A 123 -9.46 -7.29 13.85
C VAL A 123 -8.34 -6.29 13.58
N HIS A 124 -7.14 -6.78 13.27
CA HIS A 124 -6.00 -5.90 13.00
C HIS A 124 -5.28 -6.28 11.70
N THR A 125 -4.97 -5.26 10.88
CA THR A 125 -4.08 -5.38 9.72
C THR A 125 -2.86 -4.49 9.94
N ALA A 126 -1.66 -5.10 10.01
CA ALA A 126 -0.42 -4.36 10.30
C ALA A 126 0.03 -3.47 9.14
N HIS A 127 -0.20 -3.87 7.90
CA HIS A 127 0.27 -3.31 6.63
C HIS A 127 1.79 -3.29 6.46
N THR A 128 2.54 -3.12 7.53
CA THR A 128 4.01 -3.23 7.58
C THR A 128 4.42 -3.64 8.98
N LEU A 129 5.50 -4.43 9.09
CA LEU A 129 6.03 -4.94 10.34
C LEU A 129 7.43 -4.39 10.60
N ALA A 130 7.67 -3.83 11.78
CA ALA A 130 8.94 -3.19 12.14
C ALA A 130 10.11 -4.18 12.12
N LYS A 131 9.93 -5.38 12.69
CA LYS A 131 10.98 -6.42 12.69
C LYS A 131 11.38 -6.83 11.28
N VAL A 132 10.41 -6.92 10.36
CA VAL A 132 10.66 -7.23 8.93
C VAL A 132 11.39 -6.09 8.23
N LYS A 133 10.96 -4.84 8.44
CA LYS A 133 11.65 -3.67 7.88
C LYS A 133 13.08 -3.55 8.39
N ASN A 134 13.30 -3.75 9.68
CA ASN A 134 14.63 -3.65 10.29
C ASN A 134 15.58 -4.74 9.80
N ALA A 135 15.06 -5.88 9.34
CA ALA A 135 15.87 -6.94 8.73
C ALA A 135 16.29 -6.65 7.28
N ALA A 136 15.63 -5.69 6.60
CA ALA A 136 15.82 -5.37 5.17
C ALA A 136 15.80 -3.85 4.94
N LEU A 137 16.69 -3.13 5.65
CA LEU A 137 16.84 -1.68 5.49
C LEU A 137 17.44 -1.32 4.12
N ALA A 138 16.91 -0.29 3.48
CA ALA A 138 17.54 0.33 2.35
C ALA A 138 18.78 1.15 2.80
N GLU A 139 19.72 1.39 1.89
CA GLU A 139 20.85 2.25 2.18
C GLU A 139 20.35 3.67 2.55
N GLY A 140 20.83 4.19 3.69
CA GLY A 140 20.41 5.49 4.23
C GLY A 140 19.10 5.47 5.05
N ASP A 141 18.37 4.35 5.12
CA ASP A 141 17.20 4.24 5.99
C ASP A 141 17.61 3.99 7.45
N LYS A 142 16.79 4.53 8.36
CA LYS A 142 16.95 4.31 9.82
C LYS A 142 16.05 3.14 10.25
N PRO A 143 16.49 2.33 11.23
CA PRO A 143 15.64 1.28 11.78
C PRO A 143 14.41 1.88 12.46
N GLU A 144 13.31 1.16 12.38
CA GLU A 144 12.09 1.49 13.12
C GLU A 144 12.35 1.44 14.63
N PRO A 145 11.80 2.37 15.40
CA PRO A 145 12.11 2.49 16.82
C PRO A 145 11.59 1.28 17.62
N ARG A 146 12.27 0.97 18.72
CA ARG A 146 11.89 -0.13 19.63
C ARG A 146 10.47 0.02 20.19
N THR A 147 10.01 1.25 20.41
CA THR A 147 8.65 1.55 20.85
C THR A 147 7.60 1.05 19.85
N ARG A 148 7.88 1.12 18.54
CA ARG A 148 7.01 0.55 17.51
C ARG A 148 7.00 -0.98 17.59
N VAL A 149 8.15 -1.62 17.75
CA VAL A 149 8.22 -3.10 17.87
C VAL A 149 7.39 -3.57 19.05
N ILE A 150 7.55 -2.95 20.23
CA ILE A 150 6.76 -3.25 21.42
C ILE A 150 5.27 -3.02 21.18
N GLY A 151 4.91 -1.90 20.54
CA GLY A 151 3.52 -1.59 20.24
C GLY A 151 2.88 -2.58 19.25
N GLU A 152 3.64 -3.08 18.27
CA GLU A 152 3.18 -4.14 17.37
C GLU A 152 2.98 -5.47 18.11
N GLU A 153 3.93 -5.87 18.98
CA GLU A 153 3.83 -7.08 19.81
C GLU A 153 2.58 -7.05 20.70
N GLN A 154 2.30 -5.91 21.34
CA GLN A 154 1.09 -5.73 22.14
C GLN A 154 -0.19 -5.87 21.32
N VAL A 155 -0.26 -5.24 20.16
CA VAL A 155 -1.45 -5.31 19.31
C VAL A 155 -1.67 -6.73 18.78
N VAL A 156 -0.58 -7.44 18.43
CA VAL A 156 -0.66 -8.83 17.99
C VAL A 156 -1.21 -9.73 19.10
N ALA A 157 -0.76 -9.53 20.34
CA ALA A 157 -1.23 -10.30 21.49
C ALA A 157 -2.71 -10.05 21.85
N GLU A 158 -3.22 -8.85 21.58
CA GLU A 158 -4.57 -8.43 22.00
C GLU A 158 -5.63 -8.54 20.89
N ALA A 159 -5.23 -8.62 19.61
CA ALA A 159 -6.18 -8.73 18.52
C ALA A 159 -6.86 -10.10 18.48
N ASP A 160 -8.20 -10.12 18.32
CA ASP A 160 -8.98 -11.34 18.18
C ASP A 160 -8.71 -12.05 16.83
N ARG A 161 -8.40 -11.28 15.79
CA ARG A 161 -7.95 -11.77 14.48
C ARG A 161 -6.92 -10.81 13.87
N LEU A 162 -5.97 -11.41 13.15
CA LEU A 162 -4.91 -10.72 12.44
C LEU A 162 -5.07 -10.98 10.94
N VAL A 163 -5.04 -9.92 10.14
CA VAL A 163 -5.12 -10.00 8.67
C VAL A 163 -3.76 -9.66 8.10
N ALA A 164 -3.15 -10.60 7.39
CA ALA A 164 -1.93 -10.45 6.62
C ALA A 164 -2.24 -10.33 5.12
N ASN A 165 -1.46 -9.55 4.38
CA ASN A 165 -1.64 -9.38 2.94
C ASN A 165 -1.17 -10.61 2.13
N THR A 166 -0.28 -11.42 2.72
CA THR A 166 0.29 -12.61 2.07
C THR A 166 0.50 -13.74 3.10
N ALA A 167 0.66 -14.96 2.59
CA ALA A 167 1.06 -16.09 3.43
C ALA A 167 2.48 -15.91 4.05
N VAL A 168 3.33 -15.11 3.41
CA VAL A 168 4.66 -14.75 3.96
C VAL A 168 4.50 -13.83 5.17
N GLU A 169 3.69 -12.78 5.04
CA GLU A 169 3.40 -11.87 6.15
C GLU A 169 2.68 -12.60 7.31
N ALA A 170 1.77 -13.53 6.99
CA ALA A 170 1.12 -14.38 8.00
C ALA A 170 2.14 -15.20 8.80
N ARG A 171 3.11 -15.82 8.14
CA ARG A 171 4.20 -16.51 8.81
C ARG A 171 5.08 -15.58 9.64
N GLN A 172 5.37 -14.37 9.13
CA GLN A 172 6.14 -13.37 9.89
C GLN A 172 5.43 -12.92 11.15
N LEU A 173 4.10 -12.80 11.15
CA LEU A 173 3.32 -12.54 12.37
C LEU A 173 3.46 -13.69 13.38
N ILE A 174 3.40 -14.92 12.92
CA ILE A 174 3.56 -16.12 13.79
C ILE A 174 5.01 -16.23 14.31
N ASP A 175 6.00 -16.19 13.40
CA ASP A 175 7.38 -16.52 13.73
C ASP A 175 8.13 -15.38 14.46
N LEU A 176 7.76 -14.12 14.19
CA LEU A 176 8.47 -12.95 14.74
C LEU A 176 7.70 -12.22 15.85
N TYR A 177 6.39 -12.37 15.91
CA TYR A 177 5.51 -11.65 16.85
C TYR A 177 4.71 -12.58 17.74
N ASP A 178 4.98 -13.90 17.69
CA ASP A 178 4.33 -14.94 18.51
C ASP A 178 2.79 -14.96 18.34
N ALA A 179 2.28 -14.59 17.14
CA ALA A 179 0.86 -14.62 16.86
C ALA A 179 0.33 -16.05 16.87
N GLU A 180 -0.83 -16.25 17.49
CA GLU A 180 -1.51 -17.53 17.48
C GLU A 180 -1.92 -17.93 16.04
N PRO A 181 -1.47 -19.09 15.50
CA PRO A 181 -1.71 -19.45 14.11
C PRO A 181 -3.17 -19.42 13.67
N HIS A 182 -4.09 -19.79 14.60
CA HIS A 182 -5.52 -19.81 14.32
C HIS A 182 -6.17 -18.41 14.23
N ALA A 183 -5.49 -17.38 14.76
CA ALA A 183 -5.94 -16.00 14.68
C ALA A 183 -5.46 -15.28 13.42
N VAL A 184 -4.47 -15.84 12.68
CA VAL A 184 -3.85 -15.19 11.52
C VAL A 184 -4.48 -15.65 10.21
N HIS A 185 -4.95 -14.72 9.41
CA HIS A 185 -5.60 -14.95 8.12
C HIS A 185 -4.87 -14.22 7.00
N ALA A 186 -4.54 -14.93 5.91
CA ALA A 186 -3.94 -14.31 4.73
C ALA A 186 -5.05 -13.86 3.76
N VAL A 187 -5.23 -12.56 3.60
CA VAL A 187 -6.22 -11.95 2.72
C VAL A 187 -5.50 -10.95 1.80
N PRO A 188 -5.27 -11.31 0.54
CA PRO A 188 -4.64 -10.39 -0.41
C PRO A 188 -5.49 -9.14 -0.63
N PRO A 189 -4.87 -7.96 -0.75
CA PRO A 189 -5.56 -6.75 -1.16
C PRO A 189 -6.02 -6.86 -2.61
N GLY A 190 -6.94 -5.99 -3.00
CA GLY A 190 -7.51 -5.95 -4.34
C GLY A 190 -6.90 -4.87 -5.22
N VAL A 191 -7.35 -4.86 -6.47
CA VAL A 191 -7.16 -3.78 -7.44
C VAL A 191 -8.53 -3.34 -7.97
N ASP A 192 -8.66 -2.06 -8.29
CA ASP A 192 -9.86 -1.50 -8.92
C ASP A 192 -9.88 -1.87 -10.42
N LEU A 193 -10.55 -2.98 -10.74
CA LEU A 193 -10.61 -3.54 -12.09
C LEU A 193 -11.53 -2.76 -13.05
N GLU A 194 -12.31 -1.81 -12.55
CA GLU A 194 -13.11 -0.91 -13.38
C GLU A 194 -12.22 0.24 -13.90
N ARG A 195 -11.35 0.72 -13.07
CA ARG A 195 -10.41 1.81 -13.37
C ARG A 195 -9.14 1.33 -14.06
N PHE A 196 -8.47 0.34 -13.47
CA PHE A 196 -7.27 -0.27 -14.04
C PHE A 196 -7.67 -1.41 -14.96
N THR A 197 -7.78 -1.09 -16.24
CA THR A 197 -8.21 -2.02 -17.29
C THR A 197 -7.39 -1.78 -18.56
N PRO A 198 -7.21 -2.78 -19.41
CA PRO A 198 -6.52 -2.60 -20.68
C PRO A 198 -7.16 -1.50 -21.52
N GLY A 199 -6.35 -0.80 -22.29
CA GLY A 199 -6.79 0.28 -23.18
C GLY A 199 -5.80 0.54 -24.30
N SER A 200 -6.06 1.57 -25.12
CA SER A 200 -5.18 1.93 -26.22
C SER A 200 -3.87 2.53 -25.70
N GLN A 201 -2.75 1.85 -25.98
CA GLN A 201 -1.41 2.37 -25.69
C GLN A 201 -1.13 3.64 -26.50
N HIS A 202 -1.53 3.68 -27.78
CA HIS A 202 -1.41 4.86 -28.64
C HIS A 202 -2.10 6.08 -28.02
N ALA A 203 -3.37 5.98 -27.65
CA ALA A 203 -4.11 7.09 -27.04
C ALA A 203 -3.51 7.51 -25.67
N ALA A 204 -2.98 6.56 -24.90
CA ALA A 204 -2.31 6.86 -23.66
C ALA A 204 -0.98 7.61 -23.87
N ARG A 205 -0.21 7.22 -24.88
CA ARG A 205 1.04 7.89 -25.28
C ARG A 205 0.79 9.28 -25.82
N GLU A 206 -0.16 9.44 -26.74
CA GLU A 206 -0.58 10.74 -27.27
C GLU A 206 -0.92 11.73 -26.14
N ALA A 207 -1.72 11.30 -25.16
CA ALA A 207 -2.12 12.12 -24.02
C ALA A 207 -0.94 12.50 -23.08
N LEU A 208 0.18 11.78 -23.15
CA LEU A 208 1.40 12.06 -22.38
C LEU A 208 2.52 12.71 -23.24
N GLY A 209 2.24 13.00 -24.51
CA GLY A 209 3.22 13.55 -25.45
C GLY A 209 4.40 12.59 -25.68
N LEU A 210 4.09 11.31 -25.86
CA LEU A 210 5.04 10.23 -26.17
C LEU A 210 4.84 9.77 -27.62
N ALA A 211 5.92 9.37 -28.26
CA ALA A 211 5.85 8.75 -29.58
C ALA A 211 5.47 7.25 -29.49
N ASP A 212 4.89 6.70 -30.56
CA ASP A 212 4.49 5.30 -30.58
C ASP A 212 5.68 4.33 -30.57
N ASP A 213 6.82 4.78 -31.07
CA ASP A 213 8.06 4.02 -31.12
C ASP A 213 8.99 4.28 -29.91
N ASP A 214 8.57 5.10 -28.92
CA ASP A 214 9.29 5.26 -27.67
C ASP A 214 9.35 3.94 -26.91
N VAL A 215 10.48 3.72 -26.20
CA VAL A 215 10.64 2.65 -25.21
C VAL A 215 10.37 3.26 -23.84
N VAL A 216 9.20 2.95 -23.27
CA VAL A 216 8.69 3.62 -22.07
C VAL A 216 8.80 2.71 -20.85
N LEU A 217 9.69 3.08 -19.92
CA LEU A 217 9.81 2.47 -18.60
C LEU A 217 9.09 3.35 -17.58
N ALA A 218 8.30 2.79 -16.69
CA ALA A 218 7.59 3.57 -15.69
C ALA A 218 7.86 3.09 -14.26
N PHE A 219 7.96 4.04 -13.34
CA PHE A 219 7.87 3.85 -11.90
C PHE A 219 6.69 4.67 -11.39
N ALA A 220 5.89 4.09 -10.52
CA ALA A 220 4.83 4.81 -9.83
C ALA A 220 4.87 4.50 -8.32
N GLY A 221 4.87 5.54 -7.50
CA GLY A 221 4.92 5.38 -6.05
C GLY A 221 5.50 6.59 -5.34
N ARG A 222 5.55 6.52 -4.02
CA ARG A 222 6.22 7.52 -3.19
C ARG A 222 7.72 7.52 -3.50
N ILE A 223 8.30 8.70 -3.71
CA ILE A 223 9.74 8.84 -3.93
C ILE A 223 10.41 8.82 -2.56
N GLN A 224 10.95 7.66 -2.20
CA GLN A 224 11.66 7.40 -0.95
C GLN A 224 12.63 6.22 -1.15
N PRO A 225 13.73 6.12 -0.39
CA PRO A 225 14.74 5.06 -0.54
C PRO A 225 14.14 3.65 -0.54
N LEU A 226 13.20 3.37 0.35
CA LEU A 226 12.52 2.06 0.43
C LEU A 226 11.85 1.62 -0.88
N LYS A 227 11.40 2.56 -1.73
CA LYS A 227 10.78 2.27 -3.04
C LYS A 227 11.78 2.20 -4.18
N ALA A 228 13.01 2.62 -3.92
CA ALA A 228 14.18 2.50 -4.80
C ALA A 228 13.98 2.98 -6.26
N PRO A 229 13.38 4.17 -6.51
CA PRO A 229 13.28 4.69 -7.87
C PRO A 229 14.64 4.93 -8.54
N ASP A 230 15.70 5.11 -7.76
CA ASP A 230 17.09 5.21 -8.18
C ASP A 230 17.58 3.99 -8.93
N VAL A 231 17.14 2.79 -8.54
CA VAL A 231 17.47 1.52 -9.24
C VAL A 231 16.99 1.56 -10.69
N LEU A 232 15.80 2.11 -10.95
CA LEU A 232 15.30 2.27 -12.32
C LEU A 232 16.20 3.24 -13.13
N LEU A 233 16.66 4.35 -12.53
CA LEU A 233 17.53 5.30 -13.20
C LEU A 233 18.90 4.67 -13.52
N HIS A 234 19.49 3.96 -12.57
CA HIS A 234 20.73 3.23 -12.79
C HIS A 234 20.60 2.15 -13.89
N ALA A 235 19.49 1.42 -13.91
CA ALA A 235 19.18 0.43 -14.95
C ALA A 235 19.00 1.09 -16.33
N ALA A 236 18.28 2.21 -16.41
CA ALA A 236 18.12 2.96 -17.65
C ALA A 236 19.47 3.47 -18.19
N ALA A 237 20.33 4.00 -17.33
CA ALA A 237 21.69 4.39 -17.71
C ALA A 237 22.53 3.19 -18.21
N ALA A 238 22.42 2.02 -17.56
CA ALA A 238 23.07 0.79 -18.01
C ALA A 238 22.56 0.34 -19.37
N MET A 239 21.23 0.42 -19.61
CA MET A 239 20.65 0.13 -20.93
C MET A 239 21.21 1.03 -22.02
N LEU A 240 21.31 2.34 -21.77
CA LEU A 240 21.85 3.30 -22.73
C LEU A 240 23.36 3.11 -23.01
N ARG A 241 24.16 2.75 -22.01
CA ARG A 241 25.58 2.42 -22.22
C ARG A 241 25.75 1.23 -23.16
N ARG A 242 24.90 0.21 -23.05
CA ARG A 242 24.97 -1.00 -23.89
C ARG A 242 24.29 -0.82 -25.25
N ARG A 243 23.32 0.09 -25.35
CA ARG A 243 22.47 0.33 -26.52
C ARG A 243 22.27 1.82 -26.75
N PRO A 244 23.35 2.53 -27.22
CA PRO A 244 23.30 3.97 -27.45
C PRO A 244 22.20 4.41 -28.44
N GLU A 245 21.76 3.50 -29.33
CA GLU A 245 20.66 3.74 -30.28
C GLU A 245 19.31 4.00 -29.60
N LEU A 246 19.15 3.64 -28.35
CA LEU A 246 17.95 3.94 -27.57
C LEU A 246 17.89 5.38 -27.07
N ALA A 247 18.98 6.16 -27.15
CA ALA A 247 19.07 7.48 -26.53
C ALA A 247 17.98 8.47 -27.00
N SER A 248 17.53 8.33 -28.25
CA SER A 248 16.47 9.18 -28.84
C SER A 248 15.05 8.68 -28.55
N ARG A 249 14.88 7.47 -28.01
CA ARG A 249 13.59 6.80 -27.86
C ARG A 249 13.29 6.33 -26.44
N LEU A 250 14.31 6.18 -25.59
CA LEU A 250 14.10 5.76 -24.21
C LEU A 250 13.45 6.88 -23.41
N VAL A 251 12.33 6.57 -22.77
CA VAL A 251 11.65 7.46 -21.85
C VAL A 251 11.43 6.75 -20.50
N VAL A 252 11.86 7.38 -19.43
CA VAL A 252 11.66 6.91 -18.05
C VAL A 252 10.66 7.81 -17.36
N LEU A 253 9.48 7.30 -17.07
CA LEU A 253 8.43 8.02 -16.34
C LEU A 253 8.56 7.73 -14.84
N VAL A 254 8.86 8.75 -14.05
CA VAL A 254 8.88 8.67 -12.58
C VAL A 254 7.67 9.42 -12.05
N VAL A 255 6.67 8.67 -11.55
CA VAL A 255 5.39 9.21 -11.11
C VAL A 255 5.27 9.14 -9.60
N GLY A 256 5.17 10.28 -8.94
CA GLY A 256 5.01 10.35 -7.49
C GLY A 256 5.56 11.62 -6.87
N GLY A 257 5.44 11.70 -5.56
CA GLY A 257 5.99 12.81 -4.76
C GLY A 257 6.97 12.29 -3.71
N PRO A 258 7.85 13.16 -3.19
CA PRO A 258 8.76 12.83 -2.09
C PRO A 258 7.94 12.51 -0.83
N SER A 259 8.41 11.53 -0.03
CA SER A 259 7.75 11.06 1.19
C SER A 259 8.75 10.45 2.15
N GLY A 260 8.46 10.49 3.45
CA GLY A 260 9.35 9.95 4.48
C GLY A 260 10.75 10.56 4.39
N SER A 261 11.79 9.73 4.44
CA SER A 261 13.19 10.17 4.29
C SER A 261 13.50 10.85 2.95
N GLY A 262 12.70 10.64 1.92
CA GLY A 262 12.80 11.35 0.64
C GLY A 262 12.45 12.85 0.71
N LEU A 263 11.77 13.30 1.79
CA LEU A 263 11.51 14.73 2.02
C LEU A 263 12.77 15.51 2.43
N GLU A 264 13.77 14.84 2.99
CA GLU A 264 15.05 15.47 3.39
C GLU A 264 15.85 15.92 2.15
N GLN A 265 15.72 15.19 1.02
CA GLN A 265 16.42 15.50 -0.23
C GLN A 265 15.47 15.36 -1.45
N PRO A 266 14.48 16.25 -1.64
CA PRO A 266 13.46 16.10 -2.67
C PRO A 266 14.00 16.18 -4.10
N GLN A 267 15.21 16.70 -4.31
CA GLN A 267 15.85 16.80 -5.63
C GLN A 267 16.86 15.68 -5.93
N ALA A 268 17.22 14.85 -4.94
CA ALA A 268 18.26 13.84 -5.07
C ALA A 268 18.09 12.92 -6.31
N LEU A 269 16.86 12.53 -6.62
CA LEU A 269 16.60 11.68 -7.79
C LEU A 269 16.78 12.41 -9.13
N ARG A 270 16.55 13.75 -9.17
CA ARG A 270 16.84 14.56 -10.35
C ARG A 270 18.34 14.76 -10.53
N GLU A 271 19.05 15.04 -9.44
CA GLU A 271 20.49 15.17 -9.43
C GLU A 271 21.17 13.87 -9.85
N LEU A 272 20.60 12.72 -9.43
CA LEU A 272 21.05 11.40 -9.89
C LEU A 272 20.88 11.24 -11.41
N ALA A 273 19.72 11.63 -11.98
CA ALA A 273 19.52 11.56 -13.43
C ALA A 273 20.55 12.40 -14.21
N VAL A 274 20.88 13.60 -13.71
CA VAL A 274 21.94 14.45 -14.27
C VAL A 274 23.30 13.76 -14.16
N SER A 275 23.66 13.23 -13.01
CA SER A 275 24.96 12.58 -12.77
C SER A 275 25.15 11.33 -13.64
N LEU A 276 24.07 10.63 -13.95
CA LEU A 276 24.04 9.47 -14.82
C LEU A 276 24.02 9.83 -16.33
N GLY A 277 23.85 11.12 -16.68
CA GLY A 277 23.77 11.60 -18.05
C GLY A 277 22.49 11.18 -18.79
N ILE A 278 21.40 10.95 -18.05
CA ILE A 278 20.11 10.51 -18.60
C ILE A 278 18.96 11.49 -18.34
N GLU A 279 19.27 12.73 -17.97
CA GLU A 279 18.27 13.75 -17.65
C GLU A 279 17.25 13.93 -18.78
N ALA A 280 17.70 13.92 -20.03
CA ALA A 280 16.85 14.08 -21.21
C ALA A 280 15.83 12.94 -21.39
N GLN A 281 16.09 11.76 -20.85
CA GLN A 281 15.22 10.58 -20.94
C GLN A 281 14.23 10.50 -19.77
N VAL A 282 14.46 11.23 -18.66
CA VAL A 282 13.65 11.09 -17.44
C VAL A 282 12.57 12.19 -17.38
N ARG A 283 11.32 11.77 -17.24
CA ARG A 283 10.18 12.68 -17.02
C ARG A 283 9.60 12.44 -15.63
N PHE A 284 9.71 13.45 -14.76
CA PHE A 284 9.12 13.43 -13.42
C PHE A 284 7.69 13.98 -13.48
N LEU A 285 6.73 13.16 -13.08
CA LEU A 285 5.33 13.52 -13.01
C LEU A 285 4.88 13.56 -11.54
N PRO A 286 4.05 14.54 -11.15
CA PRO A 286 3.48 14.55 -9.81
C PRO A 286 2.60 13.32 -9.58
N PRO A 287 2.19 13.02 -8.32
CA PRO A 287 1.24 11.97 -8.04
C PRO A 287 0.02 12.05 -8.95
N GLN A 288 -0.34 10.94 -9.59
CA GLN A 288 -1.44 10.87 -10.54
C GLN A 288 -2.60 10.10 -9.89
N PRO A 289 -3.81 10.69 -9.79
CA PRO A 289 -4.95 9.97 -9.26
C PRO A 289 -5.60 9.08 -10.32
N GLY A 290 -6.05 7.92 -9.88
CA GLY A 290 -7.01 7.07 -10.58
C GLY A 290 -6.74 6.85 -12.07
N GLU A 291 -7.63 7.35 -12.94
CA GLU A 291 -7.54 7.16 -14.39
C GLU A 291 -6.28 7.77 -15.03
N ARG A 292 -5.74 8.83 -14.45
CA ARG A 292 -4.47 9.40 -14.95
C ARG A 292 -3.30 8.44 -14.69
N LEU A 293 -3.30 7.72 -13.55
CA LEU A 293 -2.31 6.69 -13.27
C LEU A 293 -2.49 5.47 -14.19
N ALA A 294 -3.73 5.04 -14.42
CA ALA A 294 -4.01 3.97 -15.38
C ALA A 294 -3.51 4.30 -16.79
N ARG A 295 -3.61 5.58 -17.20
CA ARG A 295 -3.05 6.06 -18.47
C ARG A 295 -1.53 5.95 -18.52
N VAL A 296 -0.82 6.26 -17.43
CA VAL A 296 0.64 6.06 -17.34
C VAL A 296 0.99 4.59 -17.54
N PHE A 297 0.28 3.68 -16.89
CA PHE A 297 0.52 2.26 -17.05
C PHE A 297 0.25 1.78 -18.49
N ARG A 298 -0.86 2.18 -19.09
CA ARG A 298 -1.17 1.83 -20.49
C ARG A 298 -0.14 2.37 -21.49
N ALA A 299 0.48 3.53 -21.21
CA ALA A 299 1.53 4.11 -22.06
C ALA A 299 2.87 3.37 -21.96
N ALA A 300 3.15 2.77 -20.80
CA ALA A 300 4.42 2.11 -20.53
C ALA A 300 4.56 0.75 -21.26
N ASP A 301 5.79 0.39 -21.60
CA ASP A 301 6.15 -0.95 -22.07
C ASP A 301 6.38 -1.90 -20.90
N VAL A 302 6.84 -1.36 -19.78
CA VAL A 302 7.07 -2.10 -18.53
C VAL A 302 7.03 -1.16 -17.34
N VAL A 303 6.48 -1.65 -16.23
CA VAL A 303 6.51 -0.94 -14.93
C VAL A 303 7.55 -1.58 -14.04
N ALA A 304 8.43 -0.77 -13.45
CA ALA A 304 9.43 -1.21 -12.49
C ALA A 304 8.93 -1.02 -11.05
N VAL A 305 9.08 -2.05 -10.22
CA VAL A 305 8.77 -2.02 -8.78
C VAL A 305 10.00 -2.51 -8.00
N PRO A 306 11.05 -1.66 -7.87
CA PRO A 306 12.34 -2.06 -7.34
C PRO A 306 12.44 -1.95 -5.81
N SER A 307 11.32 -1.99 -5.10
CA SER A 307 11.26 -1.78 -3.64
C SER A 307 12.19 -2.71 -2.87
N TYR A 308 12.85 -2.20 -1.81
CA TYR A 308 13.58 -3.03 -0.84
C TYR A 308 12.65 -3.83 0.07
N ASN A 309 11.46 -3.29 0.33
CA ASN A 309 10.41 -3.98 1.07
C ASN A 309 9.04 -3.60 0.51
N GLU A 310 8.18 -4.61 0.32
CA GLU A 310 6.82 -4.44 -0.17
C GLU A 310 5.90 -5.49 0.48
N SER A 311 4.88 -5.06 1.20
CA SER A 311 3.96 -6.00 1.84
C SER A 311 3.11 -6.77 0.84
N PHE A 312 2.76 -6.15 -0.30
CA PHE A 312 2.05 -6.84 -1.37
C PHE A 312 2.43 -6.37 -2.78
N GLY A 313 2.32 -5.06 -3.07
CA GLY A 313 2.60 -4.50 -4.40
C GLY A 313 1.34 -4.09 -5.17
N LEU A 314 0.53 -3.20 -4.61
CA LEU A 314 -0.68 -2.68 -5.29
C LEU A 314 -0.37 -2.09 -6.66
N VAL A 315 0.71 -1.31 -6.78
CA VAL A 315 1.15 -0.72 -8.05
C VAL A 315 1.43 -1.78 -9.10
N ALA A 316 2.02 -2.92 -8.69
CA ALA A 316 2.25 -4.03 -9.62
C ALA A 316 0.94 -4.63 -10.14
N LEU A 317 -0.08 -4.78 -9.26
CA LEU A 317 -1.40 -5.24 -9.70
C LEU A 317 -2.12 -4.23 -10.59
N GLU A 318 -2.04 -2.94 -10.27
CA GLU A 318 -2.65 -1.85 -11.05
C GLU A 318 -2.08 -1.80 -12.47
N ALA A 319 -0.75 -1.91 -12.59
CA ALA A 319 -0.08 -1.99 -13.90
C ALA A 319 -0.51 -3.24 -14.69
N GLN A 320 -0.50 -4.41 -14.04
CA GLN A 320 -0.93 -5.67 -14.64
C GLN A 320 -2.39 -5.64 -15.06
N ALA A 321 -3.28 -5.05 -14.28
CA ALA A 321 -4.69 -4.88 -14.64
C ALA A 321 -4.87 -4.01 -15.89
N CYS A 322 -3.94 -3.06 -16.15
CA CYS A 322 -3.89 -2.28 -17.39
C CYS A 322 -3.29 -3.06 -18.59
N GLY A 323 -2.79 -4.29 -18.38
CA GLY A 323 -2.15 -5.08 -19.42
C GLY A 323 -0.65 -4.81 -19.55
N THR A 324 -0.06 -4.06 -18.63
CA THR A 324 1.37 -3.71 -18.66
C THR A 324 2.15 -4.69 -17.78
N PRO A 325 3.15 -5.42 -18.32
CA PRO A 325 3.97 -6.32 -17.53
C PRO A 325 4.85 -5.56 -16.54
N VAL A 326 5.22 -6.24 -15.46
CA VAL A 326 5.98 -5.68 -14.36
C VAL A 326 7.35 -6.35 -14.23
N VAL A 327 8.38 -5.56 -13.99
CA VAL A 327 9.66 -6.03 -13.46
C VAL A 327 9.75 -5.60 -12.01
N ALA A 328 9.83 -6.55 -11.09
CA ALA A 328 9.78 -6.28 -9.65
C ALA A 328 10.97 -6.91 -8.91
N ALA A 329 11.36 -6.32 -7.78
CA ALA A 329 12.29 -6.95 -6.87
C ALA A 329 11.69 -8.23 -6.26
N GLU A 330 12.49 -9.25 -6.03
CA GLU A 330 12.06 -10.51 -5.40
C GLU A 330 12.01 -10.36 -3.87
N VAL A 331 11.11 -9.50 -3.37
CA VAL A 331 10.98 -9.19 -1.94
C VAL A 331 9.53 -9.19 -1.47
N GLY A 332 9.31 -9.56 -0.21
CA GLY A 332 8.04 -9.46 0.47
C GLY A 332 6.88 -10.13 -0.27
N GLY A 333 5.84 -9.35 -0.57
CA GLY A 333 4.65 -9.82 -1.30
C GLY A 333 4.75 -9.75 -2.82
N LEU A 334 5.83 -9.16 -3.39
CA LEU A 334 5.97 -9.01 -4.85
C LEU A 334 5.96 -10.34 -5.62
N PRO A 335 6.53 -11.46 -5.10
CA PRO A 335 6.42 -12.76 -5.78
C PRO A 335 4.98 -13.29 -5.91
N VAL A 336 4.07 -12.85 -5.02
CA VAL A 336 2.64 -13.16 -5.12
C VAL A 336 1.96 -12.25 -6.14
N ALA A 337 2.30 -10.96 -6.12
CA ALA A 337 1.75 -9.97 -7.04
C ALA A 337 2.25 -10.14 -8.47
N VAL A 338 3.49 -10.62 -8.67
CA VAL A 338 4.15 -10.76 -9.98
C VAL A 338 4.73 -12.17 -10.11
N PRO A 339 3.96 -13.17 -10.55
CA PRO A 339 4.50 -14.50 -10.88
C PRO A 339 5.57 -14.42 -11.96
N HIS A 340 6.81 -14.80 -11.58
CA HIS A 340 7.99 -14.72 -12.45
C HIS A 340 7.78 -15.50 -13.76
N GLY A 341 8.08 -14.86 -14.89
CA GLY A 341 7.97 -15.45 -16.22
C GLY A 341 6.55 -15.61 -16.75
N VAL A 342 5.52 -15.32 -15.92
CA VAL A 342 4.10 -15.43 -16.28
C VAL A 342 3.49 -14.07 -16.56
N SER A 343 3.48 -13.18 -15.58
CA SER A 343 2.89 -11.83 -15.70
C SER A 343 3.92 -10.71 -15.63
N GLY A 344 5.17 -11.05 -15.41
CA GLY A 344 6.30 -10.14 -15.30
C GLY A 344 7.59 -10.90 -14.98
N LEU A 345 8.60 -10.16 -14.54
CA LEU A 345 9.87 -10.73 -14.11
C LEU A 345 10.20 -10.31 -12.68
N LEU A 346 10.79 -11.21 -11.91
CA LEU A 346 11.38 -10.91 -10.60
C LEU A 346 12.90 -10.83 -10.75
N VAL A 347 13.49 -9.82 -10.10
CA VAL A 347 14.93 -9.60 -10.07
C VAL A 347 15.43 -9.79 -8.64
N PRO A 348 16.33 -10.73 -8.38
CA PRO A 348 16.97 -10.85 -7.08
C PRO A 348 17.96 -9.69 -6.89
N GLY A 349 17.78 -8.93 -5.81
CA GLY A 349 18.64 -7.76 -5.53
C GLY A 349 18.31 -6.51 -6.35
N HIS A 350 19.24 -5.53 -6.32
CA HIS A 350 19.03 -4.18 -6.86
C HIS A 350 20.18 -3.74 -7.79
N GLY A 351 20.93 -4.69 -8.34
CA GLY A 351 22.04 -4.42 -9.26
C GLY A 351 21.54 -3.78 -10.56
N ALA A 352 22.21 -2.70 -11.00
CA ALA A 352 21.80 -1.93 -12.18
C ALA A 352 21.80 -2.76 -13.46
N GLU A 353 22.76 -3.69 -13.60
CA GLU A 353 22.93 -4.49 -14.80
C GLU A 353 21.85 -5.57 -14.91
N GLU A 354 21.53 -6.26 -13.81
CA GLU A 354 20.46 -7.27 -13.75
C GLU A 354 19.09 -6.62 -14.01
N TRP A 355 18.86 -5.43 -13.47
CA TRP A 355 17.64 -4.68 -13.73
C TRP A 355 17.56 -4.20 -15.18
N ALA A 356 18.69 -3.76 -15.77
CA ALA A 356 18.76 -3.37 -17.18
C ALA A 356 18.43 -4.57 -18.10
N ASP A 357 18.95 -5.74 -17.80
CA ASP A 357 18.68 -6.97 -18.56
C ASP A 357 17.20 -7.38 -18.48
N ALA A 358 16.62 -7.35 -17.27
CA ALA A 358 15.21 -7.69 -17.06
C ALA A 358 14.25 -6.71 -17.75
N LEU A 359 14.52 -5.41 -17.63
CA LEU A 359 13.73 -4.37 -18.31
C LEU A 359 13.84 -4.48 -19.82
N ALA A 360 15.04 -4.66 -20.36
CA ALA A 360 15.27 -4.84 -21.80
C ALA A 360 14.61 -6.12 -22.35
N ALA A 361 14.62 -7.20 -21.57
CA ALA A 361 13.98 -8.48 -21.95
C ALA A 361 12.46 -8.36 -22.11
N VAL A 362 11.84 -7.36 -21.53
CA VAL A 362 10.40 -7.06 -21.67
C VAL A 362 10.19 -5.92 -22.66
N ALA A 363 10.79 -4.75 -22.41
CA ALA A 363 10.51 -3.53 -23.15
C ALA A 363 10.90 -3.60 -24.63
N LEU A 364 12.00 -4.29 -24.96
CA LEU A 364 12.54 -4.39 -26.33
C LEU A 364 12.05 -5.63 -27.10
N ARG A 365 11.15 -6.44 -26.52
CA ARG A 365 10.61 -7.64 -27.14
C ARG A 365 9.10 -7.58 -27.22
N PRO A 366 8.52 -7.04 -28.30
CA PRO A 366 7.06 -6.85 -28.43
C PRO A 366 6.25 -8.13 -28.19
N ASP A 367 6.68 -9.27 -28.72
CA ASP A 367 5.98 -10.55 -28.54
C ASP A 367 5.97 -10.98 -27.06
N ARG A 368 7.12 -10.87 -26.39
CA ARG A 368 7.24 -11.21 -24.97
C ARG A 368 6.42 -10.26 -24.10
N ARG A 369 6.43 -8.98 -24.41
CA ARG A 369 5.63 -7.96 -23.73
C ARG A 369 4.14 -8.24 -23.89
N ALA A 370 3.69 -8.58 -25.08
CA ALA A 370 2.30 -8.92 -25.36
C ALA A 370 1.86 -10.18 -24.58
N GLU A 371 2.68 -11.23 -24.57
CA GLU A 371 2.43 -12.46 -23.83
C GLU A 371 2.30 -12.18 -22.31
N LEU A 372 3.32 -11.53 -21.73
CA LEU A 372 3.32 -11.20 -20.30
C LEU A 372 2.16 -10.26 -19.95
N GLY A 373 1.85 -9.27 -20.79
CA GLY A 373 0.76 -8.35 -20.58
C GLY A 373 -0.62 -9.02 -20.59
N ALA A 374 -0.86 -9.93 -21.51
CA ALA A 374 -2.10 -10.73 -21.54
C ALA A 374 -2.26 -11.58 -20.26
N ASN A 375 -1.20 -12.26 -19.85
CA ASN A 375 -1.18 -13.05 -18.62
C ASN A 375 -1.31 -12.17 -17.37
N ALA A 376 -0.74 -10.96 -17.38
CA ALA A 376 -0.85 -9.97 -16.30
C ALA A 376 -2.30 -9.59 -16.03
N VAL A 377 -3.10 -9.33 -17.06
CA VAL A 377 -4.54 -9.07 -16.92
C VAL A 377 -5.28 -10.24 -16.27
N VAL A 378 -4.98 -11.46 -16.73
CA VAL A 378 -5.60 -12.68 -16.16
C VAL A 378 -5.22 -12.85 -14.70
N HIS A 379 -3.96 -12.58 -14.35
CA HIS A 379 -3.47 -12.66 -12.98
C HIS A 379 -4.12 -11.59 -12.10
N ALA A 380 -4.11 -10.32 -12.50
CA ALA A 380 -4.67 -9.21 -11.73
C ALA A 380 -6.17 -9.38 -11.41
N ARG A 381 -6.94 -9.97 -12.33
CA ARG A 381 -8.38 -10.27 -12.11
C ARG A 381 -8.66 -11.22 -10.94
N ARG A 382 -7.66 -11.93 -10.44
CA ARG A 382 -7.78 -12.79 -9.25
C ARG A 382 -7.83 -11.96 -7.96
N PHE A 383 -7.38 -10.70 -8.01
CA PHE A 383 -7.29 -9.79 -6.89
C PHE A 383 -8.29 -8.64 -7.09
N SER A 384 -9.46 -8.74 -6.53
CA SER A 384 -10.45 -7.67 -6.56
C SER A 384 -10.81 -7.24 -5.15
N TRP A 385 -11.09 -5.96 -4.95
CA TRP A 385 -11.56 -5.45 -3.66
C TRP A 385 -12.82 -6.18 -3.17
N ARG A 386 -13.65 -6.62 -4.12
CA ARG A 386 -14.82 -7.46 -3.80
C ARG A 386 -14.42 -8.74 -3.07
N ARG A 387 -13.44 -9.50 -3.60
CA ARG A 387 -12.98 -10.75 -2.96
C ARG A 387 -12.27 -10.49 -1.63
N THR A 388 -11.45 -9.43 -1.56
CA THR A 388 -10.82 -9.01 -0.31
C THR A 388 -11.89 -8.73 0.75
N THR A 389 -12.92 -7.97 0.39
CA THR A 389 -14.00 -7.62 1.32
C THR A 389 -14.85 -8.82 1.72
N ASP A 390 -15.16 -9.73 0.79
CA ASP A 390 -15.88 -10.97 1.10
C ASP A 390 -15.10 -11.79 2.17
N ALA A 391 -13.79 -11.96 1.98
CA ALA A 391 -12.94 -12.65 2.96
C ALA A 391 -12.84 -11.92 4.31
N LEU A 392 -12.78 -10.58 4.30
CA LEU A 392 -12.80 -9.79 5.54
C LEU A 392 -14.11 -9.95 6.30
N LEU A 393 -15.25 -9.95 5.62
CA LEU A 393 -16.56 -10.14 6.25
C LEU A 393 -16.70 -11.53 6.88
N ASP A 394 -16.13 -12.56 6.24
CA ASP A 394 -16.07 -13.91 6.82
C ASP A 394 -15.22 -13.93 8.11
N ILE A 395 -14.08 -13.23 8.12
CA ILE A 395 -13.23 -13.09 9.31
C ILE A 395 -13.97 -12.31 10.42
N TYR A 396 -14.71 -11.25 10.07
CA TYR A 396 -15.50 -10.47 11.01
C TYR A 396 -16.58 -11.31 11.67
N ALA A 397 -17.30 -12.12 10.88
CA ALA A 397 -18.32 -13.04 11.41
C ALA A 397 -17.69 -14.06 12.39
N GLN A 398 -16.53 -14.63 12.07
CA GLN A 398 -15.80 -15.54 12.94
C GLN A 398 -15.32 -14.84 14.22
N ALA A 399 -14.74 -13.63 14.11
CA ALA A 399 -14.30 -12.85 15.25
C ALA A 399 -15.46 -12.53 16.20
N THR A 400 -16.60 -12.07 15.67
CA THR A 400 -17.77 -11.71 16.45
C THR A 400 -18.37 -12.93 17.15
N SER A 401 -18.47 -14.07 16.45
CA SER A 401 -18.99 -15.32 17.04
C SER A 401 -18.10 -15.81 18.18
N ALA A 402 -16.78 -15.88 17.95
CA ALA A 402 -15.83 -16.33 18.97
C ALA A 402 -15.79 -15.38 20.19
N PHE A 403 -15.84 -14.07 19.97
CA PHE A 403 -15.85 -13.07 21.03
C PHE A 403 -17.11 -13.20 21.92
N ARG A 404 -18.30 -13.35 21.32
CA ARG A 404 -19.55 -13.56 22.06
C ARG A 404 -19.52 -14.83 22.90
N GLN A 405 -19.03 -15.95 22.34
CA GLN A 405 -18.88 -17.18 23.11
C GLN A 405 -17.93 -17.02 24.31
N ALA A 406 -16.81 -16.29 24.12
CA ALA A 406 -15.89 -16.04 25.21
C ALA A 406 -16.49 -15.15 26.33
N LEU A 407 -17.36 -14.19 25.98
CA LEU A 407 -18.08 -13.39 26.96
C LEU A 407 -19.11 -14.21 27.75
N GLU A 408 -19.87 -15.08 27.09
CA GLU A 408 -20.84 -15.98 27.73
C GLU A 408 -20.16 -16.91 28.72
N LEU A 409 -19.05 -17.55 28.35
CA LEU A 409 -18.27 -18.41 29.25
C LEU A 409 -17.72 -17.65 30.45
N ARG A 410 -17.25 -16.41 30.27
CA ARG A 410 -16.78 -15.56 31.41
C ARG A 410 -17.93 -15.21 32.35
N ALA A 411 -19.13 -14.93 31.83
CA ALA A 411 -20.27 -14.64 32.64
C ALA A 411 -20.74 -15.85 33.48
N GLU A 412 -20.68 -17.07 32.89
CA GLU A 412 -21.03 -18.32 33.61
C GLU A 412 -20.03 -18.64 34.74
N VAL A 413 -18.73 -18.32 34.55
CA VAL A 413 -17.69 -18.56 35.60
C VAL A 413 -17.75 -17.51 36.71
N ALA A 414 -18.32 -16.33 36.46
CA ALA A 414 -18.42 -15.25 37.44
C ALA A 414 -19.65 -15.38 38.38
N VAL A 415 -20.53 -16.33 38.15
CA VAL A 415 -21.69 -16.71 38.98
C VAL A 415 -21.33 -17.89 39.88
#